data_3c30da092a495adc94b91cb090743b27
#
_entry.id   3c30da092a495adc94b91cb090743b27
#
_cell.length_a   1.000
_cell.length_b   1.000
_cell.length_c   1.000
_cell.angle_alpha   90.00
_cell.angle_beta   90.00
_cell.angle_gamma   90.00
#
_symmetry.space_group_name_H-M   'P 1'
#
loop_
_entity.id
_entity.type
_entity.pdbx_description
1 polymer ?
#
loop_
_entity_poly.entity_id
_entity_poly.type
_entity_poly.pdbx_seq_one_letter_code
_entity_poly.pdbx_strand_id
1 'polypeptide(L)'
;MLFRSLLFGAGGVGGLFGAGGAGGSGGGGSVAGDGGAGGNAGLLAPGLAGGAGGGGGQGFDTGGAGGPGGDAGLLVGSGGVGGAGGFGLTTGGPGAAGGDAGLLFGSGGAGGAGGSGRTDLGGAGGAGGKAGLIGNGGNGGAGGAGGAGGPGGAAFGLGNGGNGGNGGTGTSAGSPGAGGAGGSLIGAEGLPGLLP
;
A
#
# COMPACT_ATOMS: atom_id res chain seq x y z
N MET A 1 10.74 -22.91 21.81
CA MET A 1 9.44 -23.16 21.16
C MET A 1 9.32 -22.17 20.00
N LEU A 2 9.59 -22.61 18.77
CA LEU A 2 9.49 -21.75 17.58
C LEU A 2 8.01 -21.51 17.29
N PHE A 3 7.51 -20.34 17.63
CA PHE A 3 6.23 -19.87 17.08
C PHE A 3 6.46 -19.53 15.60
N ARG A 4 6.01 -20.44 14.73
CA ARG A 4 5.90 -20.17 13.31
C ARG A 4 4.95 -18.97 13.14
N SER A 5 5.43 -17.90 12.51
CA SER A 5 4.57 -16.85 12.00
C SER A 5 3.50 -17.48 11.11
N LEU A 6 2.24 -17.34 11.48
CA LEU A 6 1.14 -17.86 10.68
C LEU A 6 0.93 -16.91 9.51
N LEU A 7 1.30 -17.35 8.31
CA LEU A 7 1.04 -16.61 7.06
C LEU A 7 -0.46 -16.72 6.76
N PHE A 8 -1.17 -15.60 6.74
CA PHE A 8 -2.57 -15.58 6.35
C PHE A 8 -2.71 -15.46 4.82
N GLY A 9 -3.76 -16.08 4.29
CA GLY A 9 -3.93 -16.30 2.86
C GLY A 9 -4.12 -15.02 2.05
N ALA A 10 -3.70 -15.08 0.79
CA ALA A 10 -4.00 -14.05 -0.20
C ALA A 10 -5.51 -13.98 -0.47
N GLY A 11 -6.01 -12.80 -0.80
CA GLY A 11 -7.37 -12.60 -1.29
C GLY A 11 -7.62 -13.33 -2.61
N GLY A 12 -8.79 -13.90 -2.78
CA GLY A 12 -9.16 -14.57 -4.04
C GLY A 12 -9.28 -13.57 -5.19
N VAL A 13 -8.85 -13.99 -6.39
CA VAL A 13 -9.06 -13.20 -7.61
C VAL A 13 -10.54 -13.14 -7.99
N GLY A 14 -10.98 -12.04 -8.56
CA GLY A 14 -12.39 -11.77 -8.87
C GLY A 14 -13.00 -12.57 -10.04
N GLY A 15 -12.31 -13.56 -10.59
CA GLY A 15 -12.77 -14.30 -11.75
C GLY A 15 -12.95 -13.39 -12.98
N LEU A 16 -14.02 -13.58 -13.76
CA LEU A 16 -14.24 -12.77 -14.97
C LEU A 16 -14.92 -11.42 -14.66
N PHE A 17 -15.84 -11.38 -13.68
CA PHE A 17 -16.71 -10.22 -13.39
C PHE A 17 -16.70 -9.80 -11.91
N GLY A 18 -15.78 -10.32 -11.07
CA GLY A 18 -15.79 -10.07 -9.63
C GLY A 18 -14.75 -9.04 -9.19
N ALA A 19 -14.99 -8.41 -8.04
CA ALA A 19 -13.96 -7.66 -7.33
C ALA A 19 -12.90 -8.60 -6.75
N GLY A 20 -11.69 -8.11 -6.54
CA GLY A 20 -10.66 -8.83 -5.82
C GLY A 20 -11.01 -9.01 -4.35
N GLY A 21 -10.70 -10.18 -3.78
CA GLY A 21 -10.88 -10.44 -2.35
C GLY A 21 -9.79 -9.75 -1.52
N ALA A 22 -10.12 -9.35 -0.30
CA ALA A 22 -9.14 -8.80 0.63
C ALA A 22 -8.14 -9.86 1.11
N GLY A 23 -6.90 -9.48 1.32
CA GLY A 23 -5.87 -10.30 1.95
C GLY A 23 -6.12 -10.46 3.45
N GLY A 24 -5.74 -11.61 4.01
CA GLY A 24 -5.82 -11.87 5.45
C GLY A 24 -4.73 -11.12 6.22
N SER A 25 -5.00 -10.71 7.46
CA SER A 25 -4.02 -10.08 8.33
C SER A 25 -2.97 -11.06 8.83
N GLY A 26 -1.76 -10.60 9.02
CA GLY A 26 -0.66 -11.38 9.59
C GLY A 26 -0.90 -11.77 11.04
N GLY A 27 -0.39 -12.94 11.44
CA GLY A 27 -0.46 -13.43 12.81
C GLY A 27 0.57 -12.78 13.72
N GLY A 28 0.22 -12.65 15.01
CA GLY A 28 1.14 -12.18 16.05
C GLY A 28 2.17 -13.24 16.45
N GLY A 29 3.33 -12.80 16.94
CA GLY A 29 4.39 -13.68 17.41
C GLY A 29 5.62 -12.91 17.87
N SER A 30 6.74 -13.60 18.11
CA SER A 30 8.02 -12.95 18.37
C SER A 30 8.45 -12.14 17.15
N VAL A 31 8.46 -12.79 16.01
CA VAL A 31 8.47 -12.16 14.69
C VAL A 31 7.07 -12.35 14.13
N ALA A 32 6.39 -11.27 13.81
CA ALA A 32 5.03 -11.32 13.32
C ALA A 32 4.95 -11.80 11.86
N GLY A 33 3.81 -12.38 11.51
CA GLY A 33 3.51 -12.78 10.13
C GLY A 33 3.14 -11.59 9.26
N ASP A 34 3.44 -11.70 7.96
CA ASP A 34 3.07 -10.70 6.97
C ASP A 34 1.59 -10.78 6.62
N GLY A 35 1.02 -9.65 6.22
CA GLY A 35 -0.34 -9.61 5.67
C GLY A 35 -0.41 -10.28 4.30
N GLY A 36 -1.53 -10.92 4.01
CA GLY A 36 -1.80 -11.51 2.71
C GLY A 36 -2.05 -10.47 1.63
N ALA A 37 -1.68 -10.77 0.40
CA ALA A 37 -1.95 -9.90 -0.75
C ALA A 37 -3.46 -9.78 -1.01
N GLY A 38 -3.93 -8.62 -1.43
CA GLY A 38 -5.27 -8.47 -2.01
C GLY A 38 -5.35 -9.18 -3.37
N GLY A 39 -6.51 -9.74 -3.67
CA GLY A 39 -6.76 -10.37 -4.96
C GLY A 39 -7.02 -9.34 -6.06
N ASN A 40 -6.65 -9.64 -7.29
CA ASN A 40 -6.94 -8.78 -8.43
C ASN A 40 -8.43 -8.83 -8.79
N ALA A 41 -8.97 -7.72 -9.31
CA ALA A 41 -10.32 -7.73 -9.87
C ALA A 41 -10.38 -8.53 -11.19
N GLY A 42 -11.57 -8.94 -11.55
CA GLY A 42 -11.81 -9.73 -12.76
C GLY A 42 -11.54 -8.95 -14.05
N LEU A 43 -11.26 -9.68 -15.11
CA LEU A 43 -10.86 -9.14 -16.42
C LEU A 43 -11.90 -8.15 -17.00
N LEU A 44 -13.18 -8.49 -16.89
CA LEU A 44 -14.31 -7.73 -17.42
C LEU A 44 -15.19 -7.14 -16.31
N ALA A 45 -14.58 -6.74 -15.20
CA ALA A 45 -15.26 -6.16 -14.04
C ALA A 45 -15.24 -4.63 -14.09
N PRO A 46 -16.10 -3.96 -14.90
CA PRO A 46 -16.06 -2.51 -15.03
C PRO A 46 -16.41 -1.83 -13.70
N GLY A 47 -15.51 -0.99 -13.22
CA GLY A 47 -15.70 -0.20 -12.00
C GLY A 47 -15.45 -0.97 -10.69
N LEU A 48 -15.04 -2.25 -10.74
CA LEU A 48 -14.68 -3.00 -9.56
C LEU A 48 -13.20 -2.84 -9.19
N ALA A 49 -12.95 -2.73 -7.90
CA ALA A 49 -11.61 -2.51 -7.38
C ALA A 49 -10.86 -3.84 -7.15
N GLY A 50 -9.54 -3.78 -7.22
CA GLY A 50 -8.68 -4.80 -6.63
C GLY A 50 -8.91 -4.90 -5.11
N GLY A 51 -8.68 -6.06 -4.53
CA GLY A 51 -8.83 -6.29 -3.09
C GLY A 51 -7.78 -5.53 -2.27
N ALA A 52 -8.13 -5.12 -1.07
CA ALA A 52 -7.16 -4.55 -0.15
C ALA A 52 -6.14 -5.60 0.32
N GLY A 53 -4.89 -5.21 0.48
CA GLY A 53 -3.89 -6.04 1.16
C GLY A 53 -4.17 -6.16 2.66
N GLY A 54 -3.84 -7.30 3.24
CA GLY A 54 -3.96 -7.53 4.67
C GLY A 54 -2.92 -6.77 5.47
N GLY A 55 -3.24 -6.36 6.69
CA GLY A 55 -2.27 -5.75 7.61
C GLY A 55 -1.24 -6.76 8.12
N GLY A 56 -0.02 -6.31 8.37
CA GLY A 56 1.00 -7.09 9.06
C GLY A 56 0.63 -7.36 10.52
N GLY A 57 1.06 -8.49 11.04
CA GLY A 57 0.83 -8.89 12.42
C GLY A 57 1.65 -8.07 13.41
N GLN A 58 1.23 -8.08 14.69
CA GLN A 58 1.98 -7.46 15.78
C GLN A 58 3.04 -8.42 16.33
N GLY A 59 4.28 -7.96 16.43
CA GLY A 59 5.41 -8.74 16.96
C GLY A 59 5.95 -8.21 18.27
N PHE A 60 6.49 -9.13 19.11
CA PHE A 60 7.26 -8.74 20.29
C PHE A 60 8.62 -8.17 19.90
N ASP A 61 9.18 -8.56 18.79
CA ASP A 61 10.44 -8.06 18.27
C ASP A 61 10.21 -7.26 17.00
N THR A 62 9.73 -7.94 15.94
CA THR A 62 9.53 -7.32 14.63
C THR A 62 8.08 -7.43 14.19
N GLY A 63 7.47 -6.31 13.80
CA GLY A 63 6.14 -6.26 13.18
C GLY A 63 6.17 -6.86 11.78
N GLY A 64 5.11 -7.54 11.36
CA GLY A 64 4.95 -8.10 10.01
C GLY A 64 4.76 -7.02 8.96
N ALA A 65 5.16 -7.28 7.73
CA ALA A 65 4.89 -6.39 6.60
C ALA A 65 3.39 -6.39 6.24
N GLY A 66 2.87 -5.28 5.73
CA GLY A 66 1.56 -5.26 5.08
C GLY A 66 1.55 -6.09 3.78
N GLY A 67 0.41 -6.61 3.39
CA GLY A 67 0.23 -7.25 2.08
C GLY A 67 -0.06 -6.23 0.99
N PRO A 68 0.40 -6.44 -0.26
CA PRO A 68 0.11 -5.53 -1.37
C PRO A 68 -1.39 -5.50 -1.69
N GLY A 69 -1.89 -4.36 -2.15
CA GLY A 69 -3.21 -4.24 -2.74
C GLY A 69 -3.29 -4.98 -4.08
N GLY A 70 -4.43 -5.56 -4.40
CA GLY A 70 -4.67 -6.19 -5.69
C GLY A 70 -4.89 -5.17 -6.80
N ASP A 71 -4.57 -5.53 -8.03
CA ASP A 71 -4.79 -4.68 -9.19
C ASP A 71 -6.27 -4.67 -9.61
N ALA A 72 -6.67 -3.61 -10.30
CA ALA A 72 -7.98 -3.51 -10.92
C ALA A 72 -8.14 -4.51 -12.08
N GLY A 73 -9.36 -4.60 -12.59
CA GLY A 73 -9.62 -5.29 -13.84
C GLY A 73 -8.90 -4.63 -15.04
N LEU A 74 -8.80 -5.36 -16.17
CA LEU A 74 -7.93 -4.97 -17.28
C LEU A 74 -8.21 -3.55 -17.81
N LEU A 75 -9.47 -3.15 -18.00
CA LEU A 75 -9.81 -1.89 -18.69
C LEU A 75 -10.22 -0.78 -17.72
N VAL A 76 -11.06 -1.10 -16.74
CA VAL A 76 -11.71 -0.12 -15.86
C VAL A 76 -11.74 -0.64 -14.43
N GLY A 77 -11.29 0.18 -13.50
CA GLY A 77 -11.35 -0.13 -12.08
C GLY A 77 -10.21 0.52 -11.32
N SER A 78 -10.35 0.64 -10.02
CA SER A 78 -9.32 1.20 -9.13
C SER A 78 -8.47 0.09 -8.51
N GLY A 79 -7.20 0.36 -8.32
CA GLY A 79 -6.33 -0.52 -7.54
C GLY A 79 -6.76 -0.63 -6.07
N GLY A 80 -6.51 -1.77 -5.45
CA GLY A 80 -6.72 -2.00 -4.02
C GLY A 80 -5.70 -1.27 -3.15
N VAL A 81 -6.07 -0.95 -1.94
CA VAL A 81 -5.16 -0.31 -0.97
C VAL A 81 -4.14 -1.31 -0.44
N GLY A 82 -2.89 -0.91 -0.28
CA GLY A 82 -1.86 -1.71 0.39
C GLY A 82 -2.13 -1.83 1.89
N GLY A 83 -1.80 -3.00 2.47
CA GLY A 83 -1.93 -3.25 3.90
C GLY A 83 -0.92 -2.44 4.72
N ALA A 84 -1.31 -2.05 5.93
CA ALA A 84 -0.40 -1.40 6.86
C ALA A 84 0.60 -2.41 7.44
N GLY A 85 1.81 -1.95 7.75
CA GLY A 85 2.78 -2.73 8.53
C GLY A 85 2.35 -2.89 9.98
N GLY A 86 2.73 -4.01 10.58
CA GLY A 86 2.44 -4.34 11.98
C GLY A 86 3.35 -3.62 12.97
N PHE A 87 2.87 -3.48 14.19
CA PHE A 87 3.68 -2.98 15.30
C PHE A 87 4.76 -4.00 15.69
N GLY A 88 5.95 -3.52 16.06
CA GLY A 88 7.00 -4.32 16.69
C GLY A 88 7.63 -3.56 17.85
N LEU A 89 8.09 -4.28 18.91
CA LEU A 89 8.78 -3.60 20.01
C LEU A 89 10.14 -3.05 19.58
N THR A 90 10.84 -3.73 18.69
CA THR A 90 12.11 -3.28 18.14
C THR A 90 11.91 -2.57 16.81
N THR A 91 11.27 -3.24 15.85
CA THR A 91 11.10 -2.70 14.49
C THR A 91 9.67 -2.85 14.02
N GLY A 92 9.06 -1.78 13.55
CA GLY A 92 7.76 -1.81 12.89
C GLY A 92 7.87 -2.41 11.48
N GLY A 93 6.86 -3.16 11.05
CA GLY A 93 6.79 -3.71 9.71
C GLY A 93 6.54 -2.63 8.65
N PRO A 94 7.04 -2.78 7.41
CA PRO A 94 6.74 -1.85 6.33
C PRO A 94 5.27 -1.96 5.88
N GLY A 95 4.69 -0.84 5.45
CA GLY A 95 3.45 -0.81 4.70
C GLY A 95 3.66 -1.29 3.26
N ALA A 96 2.64 -1.87 2.67
CA ALA A 96 2.73 -2.41 1.31
C ALA A 96 2.19 -1.45 0.25
N ALA A 97 2.57 -1.68 -1.00
CA ALA A 97 2.11 -0.89 -2.13
C ALA A 97 0.60 -1.05 -2.38
N GLY A 98 -0.04 0.00 -2.85
CA GLY A 98 -1.37 -0.07 -3.45
C GLY A 98 -1.31 -0.73 -4.84
N GLY A 99 -2.40 -1.37 -5.24
CA GLY A 99 -2.53 -1.97 -6.57
C GLY A 99 -2.69 -0.94 -7.69
N ASP A 100 -2.40 -1.34 -8.91
CA ASP A 100 -2.54 -0.50 -10.09
C ASP A 100 -4.00 -0.47 -10.60
N ALA A 101 -4.37 0.61 -11.27
CA ALA A 101 -5.68 0.78 -11.91
C ALA A 101 -5.76 -0.01 -13.23
N GLY A 102 -6.98 -0.11 -13.77
CA GLY A 102 -7.21 -0.60 -15.12
C GLY A 102 -6.59 0.33 -16.18
N LEU A 103 -6.34 -0.21 -17.37
CA LEU A 103 -5.60 0.51 -18.43
C LEU A 103 -6.24 1.81 -18.89
N LEU A 104 -7.59 1.87 -18.98
CA LEU A 104 -8.29 3.04 -19.51
C LEU A 104 -8.74 4.00 -18.42
N PHE A 105 -9.47 3.48 -17.43
CA PHE A 105 -10.09 4.32 -16.40
C PHE A 105 -9.85 3.73 -15.02
N GLY A 106 -9.34 4.54 -14.12
CA GLY A 106 -9.25 4.19 -12.72
C GLY A 106 -8.10 4.88 -12.00
N SER A 107 -8.24 4.98 -10.70
CA SER A 107 -7.19 5.51 -9.84
C SER A 107 -6.37 4.37 -9.24
N GLY A 108 -5.08 4.60 -9.07
CA GLY A 108 -4.21 3.68 -8.33
C GLY A 108 -4.63 3.58 -6.87
N GLY A 109 -4.42 2.44 -6.23
CA GLY A 109 -4.65 2.22 -4.82
C GLY A 109 -3.65 2.99 -3.95
N ALA A 110 -4.04 3.42 -2.77
CA ALA A 110 -3.10 4.03 -1.83
C ALA A 110 -2.13 2.99 -1.24
N GLY A 111 -0.91 3.40 -0.93
CA GLY A 111 0.04 2.59 -0.18
C GLY A 111 -0.36 2.48 1.29
N GLY A 112 -0.01 1.36 1.93
CA GLY A 112 -0.22 1.13 3.35
C GLY A 112 0.76 1.93 4.21
N ALA A 113 0.34 2.33 5.41
CA ALA A 113 1.24 2.97 6.37
C ALA A 113 2.27 1.98 6.92
N GLY A 114 3.45 2.46 7.25
CA GLY A 114 4.44 1.70 8.01
C GLY A 114 3.99 1.49 9.47
N GLY A 115 4.31 0.35 10.03
CA GLY A 115 4.06 0.03 11.43
C GLY A 115 5.01 0.79 12.37
N SER A 116 4.56 1.05 13.60
CA SER A 116 5.40 1.71 14.60
C SER A 116 6.34 0.72 15.26
N GLY A 117 7.57 1.16 15.51
CA GLY A 117 8.53 0.53 16.41
C GLY A 117 8.69 1.38 17.68
N ARG A 118 9.07 0.76 18.78
CA ARG A 118 9.22 1.47 20.05
C ARG A 118 10.50 2.30 20.14
N THR A 119 11.51 1.98 19.34
CA THR A 119 12.85 2.60 19.33
C THR A 119 13.11 3.46 18.09
N ASP A 120 12.09 4.11 17.55
CA ASP A 120 12.15 4.91 16.31
C ASP A 120 12.56 4.12 15.05
N LEU A 121 12.44 2.79 15.09
CA LEU A 121 12.61 1.92 13.95
C LEU A 121 11.25 1.51 13.37
N GLY A 122 10.43 2.51 13.02
CA GLY A 122 9.16 2.29 12.32
C GLY A 122 9.40 1.85 10.89
N GLY A 123 8.47 1.08 10.36
CA GLY A 123 8.50 0.65 8.97
C GLY A 123 8.26 1.80 7.99
N ALA A 124 8.77 1.67 6.78
CA ALA A 124 8.47 2.62 5.71
C ALA A 124 7.00 2.49 5.26
N GLY A 125 6.42 3.58 4.78
CA GLY A 125 5.13 3.57 4.09
C GLY A 125 5.23 2.93 2.70
N GLY A 126 4.17 2.28 2.25
CA GLY A 126 4.09 1.66 0.92
C GLY A 126 3.88 2.69 -0.20
N ALA A 127 4.27 2.34 -1.41
CA ALA A 127 4.05 3.18 -2.58
C ALA A 127 2.56 3.24 -2.97
N GLY A 128 2.10 4.34 -3.54
CA GLY A 128 0.81 4.40 -4.23
C GLY A 128 0.85 3.68 -5.58
N GLY A 129 -0.26 3.06 -5.96
CA GLY A 129 -0.41 2.40 -7.26
C GLY A 129 -0.56 3.39 -8.42
N LYS A 130 -0.31 2.93 -9.63
CA LYS A 130 -0.41 3.75 -10.85
C LYS A 130 -1.86 3.89 -11.30
N ALA A 131 -2.17 5.03 -11.94
CA ALA A 131 -3.45 5.24 -12.60
C ALA A 131 -3.49 4.60 -14.00
N GLY A 132 -4.72 4.45 -14.52
CA GLY A 132 -4.95 4.17 -15.94
C GLY A 132 -4.70 5.40 -16.82
N LEU A 133 -5.14 5.31 -18.09
CA LEU A 133 -5.02 6.43 -19.05
C LEU A 133 -5.73 7.69 -18.51
N ILE A 134 -6.86 7.52 -17.84
CA ILE A 134 -7.62 8.58 -17.18
C ILE A 134 -7.84 8.16 -15.72
N GLY A 135 -7.21 8.89 -14.81
CA GLY A 135 -7.31 8.67 -13.37
C GLY A 135 -6.13 9.23 -12.61
N ASN A 136 -6.24 9.27 -11.30
CA ASN A 136 -5.20 9.79 -10.42
C ASN A 136 -4.32 8.66 -9.88
N GLY A 137 -3.03 8.90 -9.74
CA GLY A 137 -2.13 8.02 -9.01
C GLY A 137 -2.55 7.88 -7.55
N GLY A 138 -2.30 6.72 -6.94
CA GLY A 138 -2.56 6.47 -5.53
C GLY A 138 -1.59 7.25 -4.63
N ASN A 139 -2.03 7.68 -3.46
CA ASN A 139 -1.15 8.30 -2.49
C ASN A 139 -0.19 7.28 -1.86
N GLY A 140 1.02 7.69 -1.56
CA GLY A 140 1.96 6.91 -0.75
C GLY A 140 1.51 6.83 0.70
N GLY A 141 1.85 5.73 1.37
CA GLY A 141 1.57 5.52 2.80
C GLY A 141 2.53 6.32 3.68
N ALA A 142 2.07 6.76 4.83
CA ALA A 142 2.93 7.40 5.83
C ALA A 142 3.93 6.40 6.42
N GLY A 143 5.11 6.86 6.79
CA GLY A 143 6.07 6.08 7.57
C GLY A 143 5.61 5.88 9.01
N GLY A 144 5.97 4.75 9.62
CA GLY A 144 5.92 4.57 11.08
C GLY A 144 6.94 5.46 11.78
N ALA A 145 7.02 5.40 13.11
CA ALA A 145 7.95 6.25 13.90
C ALA A 145 9.39 6.16 13.36
N GLY A 146 9.95 7.29 12.87
CA GLY A 146 11.25 7.32 12.22
C GLY A 146 11.30 6.72 10.81
N GLY A 147 10.25 6.09 10.34
CA GLY A 147 10.17 5.45 9.02
C GLY A 147 9.91 6.46 7.89
N ALA A 148 10.43 6.16 6.71
CA ALA A 148 10.19 7.00 5.52
C ALA A 148 8.75 6.87 5.02
N GLY A 149 8.18 7.96 4.50
CA GLY A 149 6.93 7.93 3.74
C GLY A 149 7.12 7.27 2.37
N GLY A 150 6.11 6.57 1.89
CA GLY A 150 6.10 5.94 0.58
C GLY A 150 5.87 6.95 -0.55
N PRO A 151 6.40 6.70 -1.77
CA PRO A 151 6.15 7.56 -2.90
C PRO A 151 4.70 7.48 -3.38
N GLY A 152 4.19 8.57 -3.95
CA GLY A 152 2.92 8.60 -4.65
C GLY A 152 3.02 7.88 -6.00
N GLY A 153 1.92 7.29 -6.46
CA GLY A 153 1.80 6.63 -7.75
C GLY A 153 1.66 7.63 -8.90
N ALA A 154 2.13 7.24 -10.08
CA ALA A 154 2.04 8.09 -11.27
C ALA A 154 0.66 8.02 -11.92
N ALA A 155 0.22 9.13 -12.54
CA ALA A 155 -0.82 9.14 -13.56
C ALA A 155 -0.18 8.95 -14.94
N PHE A 156 -0.95 8.45 -15.91
CA PHE A 156 -0.41 8.15 -17.23
C PHE A 156 -0.78 9.21 -18.27
N GLY A 157 -2.06 9.41 -18.60
CA GLY A 157 -2.51 10.38 -19.64
C GLY A 157 -3.13 11.63 -19.04
N LEU A 158 -4.31 11.46 -18.45
CA LEU A 158 -5.11 12.51 -17.83
C LEU A 158 -5.30 12.22 -16.35
N GLY A 159 -4.83 13.07 -15.50
CA GLY A 159 -4.99 12.95 -14.04
C GLY A 159 -3.76 13.37 -13.26
N ASN A 160 -3.93 13.57 -11.97
CA ASN A 160 -2.84 14.00 -11.10
C ASN A 160 -2.03 12.81 -10.57
N GLY A 161 -0.75 13.01 -10.37
CA GLY A 161 0.07 12.09 -9.58
C GLY A 161 -0.44 12.01 -8.14
N GLY A 162 -0.26 10.87 -7.50
CA GLY A 162 -0.57 10.68 -6.09
C GLY A 162 0.41 11.45 -5.19
N ASN A 163 -0.03 11.92 -4.04
CA ASN A 163 0.86 12.56 -3.08
C ASN A 163 1.80 11.54 -2.43
N GLY A 164 2.99 11.96 -2.09
CA GLY A 164 3.89 11.18 -1.26
C GLY A 164 3.37 11.06 0.18
N GLY A 165 3.69 9.97 0.86
CA GLY A 165 3.38 9.76 2.28
C GLY A 165 4.27 10.62 3.18
N ASN A 166 3.74 11.04 4.32
CA ASN A 166 4.50 11.79 5.31
C ASN A 166 5.61 10.90 5.93
N GLY A 167 6.72 11.51 6.29
CA GLY A 167 7.71 10.87 7.13
C GLY A 167 7.13 10.60 8.53
N GLY A 168 7.62 9.56 9.19
CA GLY A 168 7.22 9.23 10.56
C GLY A 168 7.90 10.12 11.58
N THR A 169 7.15 10.48 12.65
CA THR A 169 7.68 11.23 13.80
C THR A 169 8.57 10.33 14.66
N GLY A 170 9.65 10.86 15.20
CA GLY A 170 10.55 10.11 16.07
C GLY A 170 11.74 10.95 16.49
N THR A 171 12.67 10.40 17.30
CA THR A 171 13.96 11.03 17.61
C THR A 171 14.78 11.25 16.34
N SER A 172 14.66 10.35 15.37
CA SER A 172 15.09 10.55 13.98
C SER A 172 13.85 10.67 13.11
N ALA A 173 13.63 11.84 12.55
CA ALA A 173 12.52 12.09 11.65
C ALA A 173 12.65 11.25 10.37
N GLY A 174 11.59 10.58 9.98
CA GLY A 174 11.53 9.85 8.70
C GLY A 174 11.47 10.82 7.52
N SER A 175 12.08 10.46 6.39
CA SER A 175 11.99 11.25 5.17
C SER A 175 10.58 11.19 4.55
N PRO A 176 10.05 12.28 3.99
CA PRO A 176 8.81 12.23 3.25
C PRO A 176 8.95 11.46 1.94
N GLY A 177 7.88 10.84 1.49
CA GLY A 177 7.80 10.25 0.17
C GLY A 177 7.69 11.30 -0.94
N ALA A 178 8.23 11.02 -2.11
CA ALA A 178 8.07 11.87 -3.28
C ALA A 178 6.63 11.83 -3.81
N GLY A 179 6.16 12.93 -4.40
CA GLY A 179 4.92 12.91 -5.17
C GLY A 179 5.07 12.09 -6.47
N GLY A 180 3.98 11.51 -6.94
CA GLY A 180 3.93 10.80 -8.20
C GLY A 180 3.86 11.76 -9.40
N ALA A 181 4.32 11.32 -10.57
CA ALA A 181 4.24 12.10 -11.79
C ALA A 181 2.77 12.32 -12.22
N GLY A 182 2.47 13.53 -12.69
CA GLY A 182 1.18 13.86 -13.31
C GLY A 182 1.04 13.27 -14.70
N GLY A 183 -0.20 13.22 -15.20
CA GLY A 183 -0.49 12.73 -16.54
C GLY A 183 0.19 13.55 -17.64
N SER A 184 0.63 12.86 -18.70
CA SER A 184 1.42 13.47 -19.79
C SER A 184 0.63 14.45 -20.65
N LEU A 185 -0.69 14.37 -20.69
CA LEU A 185 -1.57 15.28 -21.43
C LEU A 185 -2.07 16.41 -20.53
N ILE A 186 -2.67 16.07 -19.39
CA ILE A 186 -3.17 17.02 -18.39
C ILE A 186 -3.07 16.36 -17.03
N GLY A 187 -2.37 17.02 -16.11
CA GLY A 187 -2.26 16.58 -14.72
C GLY A 187 -1.14 17.30 -13.98
N ALA A 188 -1.34 17.50 -12.70
CA ALA A 188 -0.31 18.01 -11.82
C ALA A 188 0.48 16.84 -11.21
N GLU A 189 1.74 17.09 -10.90
CA GLU A 189 2.52 16.20 -10.04
C GLU A 189 1.88 16.13 -8.65
N GLY A 190 1.99 14.98 -8.01
CA GLY A 190 1.62 14.83 -6.61
C GLY A 190 2.54 15.65 -5.71
N LEU A 191 2.00 16.13 -4.60
CA LEU A 191 2.82 16.82 -3.61
C LEU A 191 3.72 15.81 -2.88
N PRO A 192 4.95 16.20 -2.50
CA PRO A 192 5.74 15.38 -1.59
C PRO A 192 5.05 15.30 -0.23
N GLY A 193 5.32 14.24 0.52
CA GLY A 193 4.88 14.12 1.90
C GLY A 193 5.46 15.24 2.78
N LEU A 194 4.92 15.37 3.97
CA LEU A 194 5.42 16.33 4.95
C LEU A 194 6.55 15.72 5.79
N LEU A 195 7.52 16.55 6.15
CA LEU A 195 8.43 16.27 7.25
C LEU A 195 7.63 16.32 8.57
N PRO A 196 7.90 15.44 9.55
CA PRO A 196 7.26 15.50 10.86
C PRO A 196 7.77 16.66 11.70
#